data_c422251f11d69db6ee1e35f24fecec72
#
_entry.id   c422251f11d69db6ee1e35f24fecec72
#
_cell.length_a   1.000
_cell.length_b   1.000
_cell.length_c   1.000
_cell.angle_alpha   90.00
_cell.angle_beta   90.00
_cell.angle_gamma   90.00
#
_symmetry.space_group_name_H-M   'P 1'
#
loop_
_entity.id
_entity.type
_entity.pdbx_description
1 polymer ?
#
loop_
_entity_poly.entity_id
_entity_poly.type
_entity_poly.pdbx_seq_one_letter_code
_entity_poly.pdbx_strand_id
1 'polypeptide(L)'
;DTMVSLIEEAGGEALMAVCDEDAAEQVNQIENFIAQQVDAIIIKPADPAETISIALDKAYEANIPVISVDAPPAEDAKYLSAYITDAYDLGYLVGEEIAKQLLEKYPEGEIEYGIIGAIDGNEIASIRNNASRDGIKAVDTEGRIKEVAYLYSGDFSEEGGLQTAENMIVANPNIAAIIGTCDAHIIGATSAAERLERSDILMGAVDGSKTAMEMMKDGRCIVALAWNSPQEVGHAAVSGTIGLLNGEATPQSRTMIIKGVMITPENVDQYYDPDSAF
;
A
#
# COMPACT_ATOMS: atom_id res chain seq x y z
N ASP A 1 8.69 -1.51 14.82
CA ASP A 1 8.75 -2.55 15.87
C ASP A 1 8.97 -3.95 15.29
N THR A 2 8.23 -4.39 14.27
CA THR A 2 8.37 -5.75 13.68
C THR A 2 9.80 -6.04 13.21
N MET A 3 10.45 -5.15 12.47
CA MET A 3 11.83 -5.37 12.00
C MET A 3 12.83 -5.45 13.16
N VAL A 4 12.68 -4.61 14.19
CA VAL A 4 13.52 -4.66 15.39
C VAL A 4 13.40 -6.02 16.07
N SER A 5 12.16 -6.48 16.33
CA SER A 5 11.92 -7.78 16.95
C SER A 5 12.54 -8.94 16.18
N LEU A 6 12.40 -8.93 14.84
CA LEU A 6 12.98 -9.97 13.97
C LEU A 6 14.50 -9.99 13.99
N ILE A 7 15.15 -8.82 14.06
CA ILE A 7 16.61 -8.71 14.16
C ILE A 7 17.08 -9.28 15.51
N GLU A 8 16.40 -8.91 16.61
CA GLU A 8 16.73 -9.36 17.96
C GLU A 8 16.49 -10.88 18.13
N GLU A 9 15.40 -11.42 17.59
CA GLU A 9 15.12 -12.87 17.55
C GLU A 9 16.20 -13.67 16.82
N ALA A 10 16.80 -13.06 15.79
CA ALA A 10 17.93 -13.65 15.07
C ALA A 10 19.28 -13.49 15.80
N GLY A 11 19.29 -12.85 16.98
CA GLY A 11 20.49 -12.63 17.80
C GLY A 11 21.31 -11.39 17.38
N GLY A 12 20.74 -10.51 16.56
CA GLY A 12 21.32 -9.22 16.18
C GLY A 12 20.99 -8.10 17.17
N GLU A 13 21.60 -6.95 16.97
CA GLU A 13 21.28 -5.69 17.66
C GLU A 13 20.70 -4.72 16.66
N ALA A 14 19.52 -4.17 16.95
CA ALA A 14 18.85 -3.21 16.08
C ALA A 14 19.06 -1.77 16.58
N LEU A 15 19.62 -0.92 15.72
CA LEU A 15 19.72 0.52 15.94
C LEU A 15 18.65 1.22 15.08
N MET A 16 17.73 1.92 15.71
CA MET A 16 16.63 2.60 15.00
C MET A 16 16.81 4.11 15.01
N ALA A 17 16.53 4.75 13.87
CA ALA A 17 16.44 6.21 13.72
C ALA A 17 15.22 6.58 12.88
N VAL A 18 14.63 7.73 13.19
CA VAL A 18 13.45 8.28 12.50
C VAL A 18 13.81 9.68 12.00
N CYS A 19 13.50 9.98 10.74
CA CYS A 19 13.82 11.26 10.10
C CYS A 19 12.57 12.11 9.76
N ASP A 20 11.37 11.61 10.02
CA ASP A 20 10.10 12.31 9.74
C ASP A 20 10.03 12.90 8.31
N GLU A 21 10.45 12.10 7.31
CA GLU A 21 10.55 12.48 5.88
C GLU A 21 11.61 13.60 5.61
N ASP A 22 12.48 13.94 6.56
CA ASP A 22 13.59 14.87 6.33
C ASP A 22 14.80 14.11 5.74
N ALA A 23 15.01 14.27 4.44
CA ALA A 23 16.10 13.61 3.72
C ALA A 23 17.49 14.07 4.19
N ALA A 24 17.64 15.32 4.67
CA ALA A 24 18.92 15.79 5.20
C ALA A 24 19.24 15.17 6.56
N GLU A 25 18.23 14.99 7.40
CA GLU A 25 18.38 14.25 8.65
C GLU A 25 18.68 12.77 8.38
N GLN A 26 18.05 12.16 7.37
CA GLN A 26 18.32 10.78 6.99
C GLN A 26 19.79 10.58 6.55
N VAL A 27 20.38 11.55 5.82
CA VAL A 27 21.80 11.53 5.47
C VAL A 27 22.67 11.47 6.74
N ASN A 28 22.39 12.31 7.74
CA ASN A 28 23.13 12.32 9.02
C ASN A 28 23.00 10.97 9.74
N GLN A 29 21.82 10.38 9.74
CA GLN A 29 21.56 9.08 10.37
C GLN A 29 22.33 7.96 9.69
N ILE A 30 22.34 7.92 8.35
CA ILE A 30 23.13 6.95 7.58
C ILE A 30 24.63 7.10 7.88
N GLU A 31 25.15 8.32 7.90
CA GLU A 31 26.56 8.59 8.25
C GLU A 31 26.89 8.16 9.68
N ASN A 32 25.96 8.33 10.62
CA ASN A 32 26.12 7.83 12.00
C ASN A 32 26.17 6.31 12.06
N PHE A 33 25.34 5.59 11.31
CA PHE A 33 25.40 4.12 11.23
C PHE A 33 26.71 3.65 10.60
N ILE A 34 27.20 4.32 9.56
CA ILE A 34 28.52 4.03 8.98
C ILE A 34 29.62 4.22 10.01
N ALA A 35 29.61 5.30 10.80
CA ALA A 35 30.59 5.55 11.85
C ALA A 35 30.56 4.51 12.98
N GLN A 36 29.40 3.93 13.26
CA GLN A 36 29.22 2.85 14.22
C GLN A 36 29.59 1.47 13.64
N GLN A 37 29.92 1.40 12.35
CA GLN A 37 30.32 0.17 11.67
C GLN A 37 29.26 -0.94 11.76
N VAL A 38 27.98 -0.59 11.53
CA VAL A 38 26.89 -1.58 11.48
C VAL A 38 27.11 -2.57 10.32
N ASP A 39 26.60 -3.78 10.46
CA ASP A 39 26.76 -4.84 9.45
C ASP A 39 25.88 -4.65 8.22
N ALA A 40 24.74 -3.98 8.36
CA ALA A 40 23.81 -3.62 7.28
C ALA A 40 22.95 -2.40 7.66
N ILE A 41 22.39 -1.72 6.66
CA ILE A 41 21.42 -0.63 6.84
C ILE A 41 20.12 -0.99 6.10
N ILE A 42 18.99 -0.94 6.80
CA ILE A 42 17.66 -1.05 6.19
C ILE A 42 17.02 0.31 6.26
N ILE A 43 16.54 0.85 5.12
CA ILE A 43 15.96 2.20 5.03
C ILE A 43 14.61 2.20 4.29
N LYS A 44 13.70 3.07 4.72
CA LYS A 44 12.68 3.66 3.86
C LYS A 44 13.21 4.99 3.40
N PRO A 45 13.47 5.21 2.08
CA PRO A 45 14.01 6.47 1.60
C PRO A 45 13.06 7.64 1.89
N ALA A 46 13.59 8.72 2.48
CA ALA A 46 12.90 9.99 2.57
C ALA A 46 12.90 10.67 1.19
N ASP A 47 11.88 11.49 0.92
CA ASP A 47 11.74 12.21 -0.35
C ASP A 47 12.37 13.63 -0.27
N PRO A 48 13.13 14.09 -1.26
CA PRO A 48 13.47 13.37 -2.50
C PRO A 48 14.62 12.35 -2.31
N ALA A 49 14.45 11.17 -2.86
CA ALA A 49 15.38 10.04 -2.69
C ALA A 49 16.80 10.34 -3.23
N GLU A 50 16.98 11.29 -4.13
CA GLU A 50 18.28 11.72 -4.65
C GLU A 50 19.16 12.34 -3.55
N THR A 51 18.55 12.99 -2.54
CA THR A 51 19.28 13.65 -1.46
C THR A 51 20.14 12.66 -0.68
N ILE A 52 19.66 11.44 -0.47
CA ILE A 52 20.37 10.43 0.31
C ILE A 52 21.44 9.66 -0.49
N SER A 53 21.47 9.79 -1.83
CA SER A 53 22.37 9.01 -2.70
C SER A 53 23.84 9.12 -2.29
N ILE A 54 24.29 10.31 -1.89
CA ILE A 54 25.68 10.54 -1.44
C ILE A 54 26.00 9.72 -0.17
N ALA A 55 25.06 9.60 0.75
CA ALA A 55 25.23 8.80 1.97
C ALA A 55 25.22 7.30 1.65
N LEU A 56 24.41 6.88 0.67
CA LEU A 56 24.40 5.49 0.20
C LEU A 56 25.72 5.11 -0.49
N ASP A 57 26.34 6.04 -1.25
CA ASP A 57 27.68 5.83 -1.81
C ASP A 57 28.73 5.62 -0.73
N LYS A 58 28.68 6.41 0.36
CA LYS A 58 29.58 6.23 1.51
C LYS A 58 29.38 4.90 2.21
N ALA A 59 28.14 4.44 2.38
CA ALA A 59 27.87 3.11 2.92
C ALA A 59 28.44 2.01 2.04
N TYR A 60 28.29 2.14 0.72
CA TYR A 60 28.90 1.21 -0.24
C TYR A 60 30.44 1.19 -0.15
N GLU A 61 31.10 2.36 -0.06
CA GLU A 61 32.55 2.47 0.11
C GLU A 61 33.03 1.86 1.43
N ALA A 62 32.19 1.90 2.48
CA ALA A 62 32.44 1.26 3.75
C ALA A 62 32.14 -0.26 3.73
N ASN A 63 31.68 -0.82 2.61
CA ASN A 63 31.23 -2.21 2.45
C ASN A 63 30.03 -2.56 3.35
N ILE A 64 29.17 -1.60 3.66
CA ILE A 64 27.93 -1.79 4.40
C ILE A 64 26.79 -1.92 3.39
N PRO A 65 26.14 -3.09 3.27
CA PRO A 65 25.02 -3.27 2.37
C PRO A 65 23.81 -2.43 2.83
N VAL A 66 23.18 -1.76 1.86
CA VAL A 66 21.94 -1.01 2.10
C VAL A 66 20.79 -1.77 1.44
N ILE A 67 19.76 -2.00 2.21
CA ILE A 67 18.50 -2.61 1.79
C ILE A 67 17.40 -1.55 1.92
N SER A 68 16.59 -1.37 0.88
CA SER A 68 15.45 -0.46 0.90
C SER A 68 14.15 -1.21 1.14
N VAL A 69 13.19 -0.54 1.78
CA VAL A 69 11.82 -1.01 1.98
C VAL A 69 10.83 0.06 1.51
N ASP A 70 9.64 -0.36 1.10
CA ASP A 70 8.51 0.47 0.66
C ASP A 70 8.74 1.18 -0.68
N ALA A 71 9.90 1.82 -0.88
CA ALA A 71 10.29 2.46 -2.13
C ALA A 71 11.77 2.20 -2.46
N PRO A 72 12.16 2.14 -3.73
CA PRO A 72 13.57 2.12 -4.10
C PRO A 72 14.20 3.51 -3.90
N PRO A 73 15.49 3.60 -3.54
CA PRO A 73 16.26 4.83 -3.68
C PRO A 73 16.35 5.28 -5.16
N ALA A 74 16.98 6.45 -5.41
CA ALA A 74 17.22 6.92 -6.77
C ALA A 74 17.94 5.86 -7.64
N GLU A 75 17.67 5.87 -8.94
CA GLU A 75 18.12 4.80 -9.87
C GLU A 75 19.64 4.60 -9.86
N ASP A 76 20.39 5.69 -9.74
CA ASP A 76 21.87 5.71 -9.73
C ASP A 76 22.48 5.48 -8.34
N ALA A 77 21.68 5.47 -7.26
CA ALA A 77 22.14 5.26 -5.91
C ALA A 77 22.71 3.84 -5.69
N LYS A 78 23.67 3.72 -4.76
CA LYS A 78 24.29 2.44 -4.40
C LYS A 78 23.50 1.78 -3.28
N TYR A 79 22.64 0.84 -3.64
CA TYR A 79 21.95 -0.05 -2.70
C TYR A 79 21.92 -1.47 -3.26
N LEU A 80 21.75 -2.45 -2.38
CA LEU A 80 21.79 -3.86 -2.76
C LEU A 80 20.45 -4.34 -3.32
N SER A 81 19.38 -4.10 -2.59
CA SER A 81 18.02 -4.49 -3.00
C SER A 81 16.98 -3.59 -2.36
N ALA A 82 15.81 -3.49 -3.01
CA ALA A 82 14.62 -2.88 -2.49
C ALA A 82 13.50 -3.92 -2.38
N TYR A 83 12.85 -4.01 -1.23
CA TYR A 83 11.68 -4.84 -0.98
C TYR A 83 10.46 -3.93 -1.01
N ILE A 84 9.63 -4.11 -2.03
CA ILE A 84 8.48 -3.22 -2.30
C ILE A 84 7.26 -4.05 -2.67
N THR A 85 6.09 -3.46 -2.55
CA THR A 85 4.88 -3.98 -3.18
C THR A 85 4.69 -3.33 -4.55
N ASP A 86 3.95 -3.98 -5.45
CA ASP A 86 3.65 -3.44 -6.78
C ASP A 86 2.32 -2.69 -6.73
N ALA A 87 2.37 -1.35 -6.86
CA ALA A 87 1.19 -0.50 -6.83
C ALA A 87 0.17 -0.84 -7.94
N TYR A 88 0.65 -1.32 -9.11
CA TYR A 88 -0.22 -1.77 -10.18
C TYR A 88 -0.93 -3.07 -9.80
N ASP A 89 -0.21 -4.08 -9.33
CA ASP A 89 -0.80 -5.35 -8.88
C ASP A 89 -1.87 -5.12 -7.81
N LEU A 90 -1.57 -4.28 -6.82
CA LEU A 90 -2.52 -3.96 -5.75
C LEU A 90 -3.81 -3.31 -6.29
N GLY A 91 -3.67 -2.29 -7.13
CA GLY A 91 -4.84 -1.66 -7.76
C GLY A 91 -5.63 -2.62 -8.64
N TYR A 92 -4.93 -3.44 -9.42
CA TYR A 92 -5.56 -4.44 -10.30
C TYR A 92 -6.40 -5.46 -9.50
N LEU A 93 -5.86 -5.97 -8.38
CA LEU A 93 -6.58 -6.89 -7.49
C LEU A 93 -7.89 -6.28 -6.97
N VAL A 94 -7.88 -5.00 -6.56
CA VAL A 94 -9.09 -4.31 -6.11
C VAL A 94 -10.14 -4.24 -7.23
N GLY A 95 -9.73 -3.81 -8.42
CA GLY A 95 -10.64 -3.69 -9.55
C GLY A 95 -11.21 -5.05 -9.98
N GLU A 96 -10.38 -6.07 -10.02
CA GLU A 96 -10.78 -7.44 -10.34
C GLU A 96 -11.83 -7.96 -9.35
N GLU A 97 -11.60 -7.78 -8.04
CA GLU A 97 -12.51 -8.27 -7.01
C GLU A 97 -13.82 -7.48 -6.99
N ILE A 98 -13.79 -6.16 -7.06
CA ILE A 98 -14.99 -5.34 -7.15
C ILE A 98 -15.84 -5.74 -8.37
N ALA A 99 -15.21 -5.99 -9.52
CA ALA A 99 -15.95 -6.42 -10.70
C ALA A 99 -16.63 -7.78 -10.52
N LYS A 100 -15.97 -8.77 -9.89
CA LYS A 100 -16.55 -10.07 -9.57
C LYS A 100 -17.79 -9.92 -8.69
N GLN A 101 -17.67 -9.15 -7.60
CA GLN A 101 -18.74 -8.88 -6.65
C GLN A 101 -19.93 -8.14 -7.31
N LEU A 102 -19.65 -7.17 -8.17
CA LEU A 102 -20.68 -6.41 -8.89
C LEU A 102 -21.44 -7.30 -9.88
N LEU A 103 -20.75 -8.11 -10.68
CA LEU A 103 -21.39 -8.99 -11.66
C LEU A 103 -22.20 -10.12 -11.00
N GLU A 104 -21.77 -10.60 -9.84
CA GLU A 104 -22.57 -11.55 -9.05
C GLU A 104 -23.82 -10.88 -8.47
N LYS A 105 -23.69 -9.69 -7.90
CA LYS A 105 -24.79 -8.94 -7.29
C LYS A 105 -25.81 -8.45 -8.31
N TYR A 106 -25.35 -8.07 -9.51
CA TYR A 106 -26.16 -7.51 -10.59
C TYR A 106 -26.01 -8.34 -11.87
N PRO A 107 -26.73 -9.47 -12.02
CA PRO A 107 -26.56 -10.38 -13.15
C PRO A 107 -26.93 -9.78 -14.50
N GLU A 108 -27.71 -8.70 -14.52
CA GLU A 108 -28.19 -8.02 -15.75
C GLU A 108 -28.09 -6.50 -15.62
N GLY A 109 -28.07 -5.80 -16.76
CA GLY A 109 -28.08 -4.34 -16.84
C GLY A 109 -26.71 -3.70 -16.71
N GLU A 110 -26.69 -2.37 -16.82
CA GLU A 110 -25.52 -1.54 -16.63
C GLU A 110 -25.28 -1.28 -15.14
N ILE A 111 -24.02 -1.22 -14.71
CA ILE A 111 -23.60 -1.08 -13.31
C ILE A 111 -22.68 0.13 -13.23
N GLU A 112 -22.98 1.05 -12.34
CA GLU A 112 -22.23 2.31 -12.17
C GLU A 112 -21.22 2.18 -11.03
N TYR A 113 -19.97 2.65 -11.24
CA TYR A 113 -18.98 2.78 -10.17
C TYR A 113 -18.25 4.13 -10.24
N GLY A 114 -17.60 4.49 -9.14
CA GLY A 114 -16.74 5.66 -9.06
C GLY A 114 -15.40 5.37 -8.41
N ILE A 115 -14.43 6.26 -8.63
CA ILE A 115 -13.11 6.19 -8.01
C ILE A 115 -12.86 7.48 -7.23
N ILE A 116 -12.38 7.34 -6.00
CA ILE A 116 -11.83 8.43 -5.19
C ILE A 116 -10.31 8.41 -5.36
N GLY A 117 -9.80 9.36 -6.16
CA GLY A 117 -8.38 9.65 -6.27
C GLY A 117 -7.89 10.45 -5.06
N ALA A 118 -6.60 10.40 -4.76
CA ALA A 118 -6.02 11.18 -3.67
C ALA A 118 -5.70 12.61 -4.14
N ILE A 119 -4.46 12.86 -4.50
CA ILE A 119 -3.96 14.17 -4.94
C ILE A 119 -3.77 14.11 -6.46
N ASP A 120 -4.24 15.14 -7.17
CA ASP A 120 -4.00 15.23 -8.61
C ASP A 120 -2.50 15.27 -8.92
N GLY A 121 -2.08 14.44 -9.88
CA GLY A 121 -0.67 14.30 -10.26
C GLY A 121 0.16 13.37 -9.35
N ASN A 122 -0.41 12.79 -8.28
CA ASN A 122 0.30 11.77 -7.50
C ASN A 122 0.46 10.49 -8.32
N GLU A 123 1.70 10.06 -8.53
CA GLU A 123 2.03 8.95 -9.41
C GLU A 123 1.50 7.61 -8.88
N ILE A 124 1.71 7.30 -7.61
CA ILE A 124 1.27 6.04 -6.99
C ILE A 124 -0.25 5.92 -7.01
N ALA A 125 -0.96 7.01 -6.67
CA ALA A 125 -2.41 7.07 -6.75
C ALA A 125 -2.91 6.81 -8.18
N SER A 126 -2.25 7.41 -9.17
CA SER A 126 -2.58 7.24 -10.59
C SER A 126 -2.36 5.80 -11.05
N ILE A 127 -1.26 5.16 -10.64
CA ILE A 127 -0.97 3.75 -10.96
C ILE A 127 -2.06 2.85 -10.37
N ARG A 128 -2.37 2.96 -9.07
CA ARG A 128 -3.41 2.16 -8.38
C ARG A 128 -4.77 2.31 -9.06
N ASN A 129 -5.19 3.54 -9.34
CA ASN A 129 -6.51 3.83 -9.91
C ASN A 129 -6.62 3.36 -11.37
N ASN A 130 -5.56 3.47 -12.19
CA ASN A 130 -5.55 2.95 -13.55
C ASN A 130 -5.56 1.42 -13.56
N ALA A 131 -4.80 0.80 -12.67
CA ALA A 131 -4.78 -0.65 -12.51
C ALA A 131 -6.15 -1.21 -12.08
N SER A 132 -6.87 -0.50 -11.20
CA SER A 132 -8.24 -0.89 -10.83
C SER A 132 -9.19 -0.90 -12.04
N ARG A 133 -9.06 0.08 -12.94
CA ARG A 133 -9.81 0.09 -14.22
C ARG A 133 -9.46 -1.11 -15.09
N ASP A 134 -8.18 -1.49 -15.13
CA ASP A 134 -7.74 -2.65 -15.92
C ASP A 134 -8.21 -3.96 -15.30
N GLY A 135 -8.22 -4.08 -13.97
CA GLY A 135 -8.80 -5.21 -13.24
C GLY A 135 -10.29 -5.36 -13.52
N ILE A 136 -11.06 -4.28 -13.49
CA ILE A 136 -12.48 -4.28 -13.87
C ILE A 136 -12.67 -4.79 -15.29
N LYS A 137 -11.93 -4.24 -16.27
CA LYS A 137 -12.03 -4.63 -17.67
C LYS A 137 -11.68 -6.09 -17.92
N ALA A 138 -10.76 -6.66 -17.14
CA ALA A 138 -10.36 -8.05 -17.28
C ALA A 138 -11.49 -9.02 -16.93
N VAL A 139 -12.37 -8.65 -16.00
CA VAL A 139 -13.53 -9.44 -15.55
C VAL A 139 -14.79 -9.11 -16.34
N ASP A 140 -15.06 -7.82 -16.53
CA ASP A 140 -16.24 -7.32 -17.27
C ASP A 140 -16.00 -7.32 -18.77
N THR A 141 -16.00 -8.50 -19.38
CA THR A 141 -15.77 -8.67 -20.81
C THR A 141 -16.92 -8.15 -21.70
N GLU A 142 -18.09 -7.92 -21.13
CA GLU A 142 -19.26 -7.36 -21.81
C GLU A 142 -19.32 -5.83 -21.72
N GLY A 143 -18.50 -5.24 -20.87
CA GLY A 143 -18.45 -3.78 -20.67
C GLY A 143 -19.71 -3.23 -19.99
N ARG A 144 -20.25 -3.94 -19.02
CA ARG A 144 -21.44 -3.55 -18.25
C ARG A 144 -21.14 -2.58 -17.12
N ILE A 145 -19.90 -2.64 -16.57
CA ILE A 145 -19.47 -1.81 -15.45
C ILE A 145 -18.92 -0.49 -15.98
N LYS A 146 -19.56 0.61 -15.63
CA LYS A 146 -19.29 1.97 -16.14
C LYS A 146 -18.75 2.88 -15.04
N GLU A 147 -17.60 3.50 -15.31
CA GLU A 147 -17.10 4.59 -14.47
C GLU A 147 -17.95 5.84 -14.71
N VAL A 148 -18.69 6.29 -13.69
CA VAL A 148 -19.55 7.49 -13.76
C VAL A 148 -18.93 8.69 -13.04
N ALA A 149 -17.92 8.46 -12.18
CA ALA A 149 -17.24 9.51 -11.46
C ALA A 149 -15.78 9.15 -11.14
N TYR A 150 -14.90 10.14 -11.30
CA TYR A 150 -13.54 10.13 -10.78
C TYR A 150 -13.28 11.47 -10.12
N LEU A 151 -13.19 11.49 -8.80
CA LEU A 151 -13.04 12.72 -8.02
C LEU A 151 -11.80 12.62 -7.12
N TYR A 152 -11.07 13.72 -6.99
CA TYR A 152 -9.93 13.81 -6.08
C TYR A 152 -10.40 14.27 -4.69
N SER A 153 -9.92 13.59 -3.65
CA SER A 153 -10.13 14.00 -2.25
C SER A 153 -9.24 15.18 -1.85
N GLY A 154 -8.10 15.32 -2.52
CA GLY A 154 -7.08 16.34 -2.21
C GLY A 154 -6.01 15.86 -1.23
N ASP A 155 -6.20 14.71 -0.62
CA ASP A 155 -5.28 14.12 0.37
C ASP A 155 -5.46 12.60 0.45
N PHE A 156 -4.87 11.95 1.48
CA PHE A 156 -5.01 10.53 1.82
C PHE A 156 -5.75 10.35 3.16
N SER A 157 -6.80 11.15 3.41
CA SER A 157 -7.50 11.16 4.70
C SER A 157 -8.91 10.55 4.62
N GLU A 158 -9.41 10.11 5.77
CA GLU A 158 -10.81 9.67 5.92
C GLU A 158 -11.80 10.82 5.66
N GLU A 159 -11.46 12.03 6.11
CA GLU A 159 -12.30 13.23 5.89
C GLU A 159 -12.42 13.57 4.41
N GLY A 160 -11.31 13.54 3.66
CA GLY A 160 -11.32 13.72 2.21
C GLY A 160 -12.14 12.64 1.51
N GLY A 161 -12.01 11.39 1.94
CA GLY A 161 -12.80 10.26 1.45
C GLY A 161 -14.30 10.45 1.70
N LEU A 162 -14.68 10.87 2.91
CA LEU A 162 -16.07 11.12 3.31
C LEU A 162 -16.71 12.20 2.45
N GLN A 163 -16.08 13.37 2.36
CA GLN A 163 -16.63 14.52 1.61
C GLN A 163 -16.76 14.20 0.12
N THR A 164 -15.76 13.51 -0.43
CA THR A 164 -15.76 13.13 -1.85
C THR A 164 -16.84 12.10 -2.14
N ALA A 165 -17.02 11.10 -1.28
CA ALA A 165 -18.05 10.08 -1.42
C ALA A 165 -19.47 10.66 -1.28
N GLU A 166 -19.73 11.57 -0.33
CA GLU A 166 -21.01 12.25 -0.21
C GLU A 166 -21.39 12.95 -1.53
N ASN A 167 -20.46 13.71 -2.11
CA ASN A 167 -20.67 14.38 -3.40
C ASN A 167 -20.93 13.37 -4.54
N MET A 168 -20.14 12.30 -4.57
CA MET A 168 -20.24 11.27 -5.61
C MET A 168 -21.57 10.53 -5.55
N ILE A 169 -22.01 10.09 -4.38
CA ILE A 169 -23.27 9.35 -4.17
C ILE A 169 -24.48 10.23 -4.49
N VAL A 170 -24.46 11.50 -4.07
CA VAL A 170 -25.57 12.44 -4.35
C VAL A 170 -25.68 12.73 -5.84
N ALA A 171 -24.55 12.90 -6.54
CA ALA A 171 -24.53 13.16 -7.97
C ALA A 171 -24.89 11.93 -8.83
N ASN A 172 -24.62 10.72 -8.32
CA ASN A 172 -24.82 9.44 -9.02
C ASN A 172 -25.65 8.49 -8.17
N PRO A 173 -26.98 8.66 -8.10
CA PRO A 173 -27.83 7.90 -7.18
C PRO A 173 -27.88 6.39 -7.45
N ASN A 174 -27.45 5.93 -8.64
CA ASN A 174 -27.40 4.52 -9.00
C ASN A 174 -26.01 3.89 -8.80
N ILE A 175 -25.06 4.63 -8.26
CA ILE A 175 -23.70 4.12 -8.05
C ILE A 175 -23.73 2.87 -7.17
N ALA A 176 -23.09 1.80 -7.64
CA ALA A 176 -23.10 0.49 -7.00
C ALA A 176 -21.77 0.13 -6.32
N ALA A 177 -20.67 0.80 -6.70
CA ALA A 177 -19.40 0.63 -6.05
C ALA A 177 -18.56 1.92 -6.03
N ILE A 178 -17.70 2.05 -5.02
CA ILE A 178 -16.66 3.09 -4.92
C ILE A 178 -15.32 2.43 -4.64
N ILE A 179 -14.32 2.75 -5.46
CA ILE A 179 -12.94 2.35 -5.25
C ILE A 179 -12.16 3.54 -4.71
N GLY A 180 -11.49 3.36 -3.58
CA GLY A 180 -10.57 4.34 -3.01
C GLY A 180 -9.12 4.03 -3.40
N THR A 181 -8.29 5.06 -3.59
CA THR A 181 -6.85 4.89 -3.77
C THR A 181 -6.18 4.20 -2.57
N CYS A 182 -6.72 4.43 -1.37
CA CYS A 182 -6.28 3.88 -0.09
C CYS A 182 -7.46 3.61 0.85
N ASP A 183 -7.21 2.87 1.91
CA ASP A 183 -8.23 2.52 2.91
C ASP A 183 -8.89 3.72 3.57
N ALA A 184 -8.13 4.78 3.88
CA ALA A 184 -8.66 5.98 4.51
C ALA A 184 -9.84 6.56 3.68
N HIS A 185 -9.73 6.53 2.34
CA HIS A 185 -10.81 7.00 1.48
C HIS A 185 -12.09 6.17 1.64
N ILE A 186 -11.99 4.83 1.67
CA ILE A 186 -13.18 3.99 1.78
C ILE A 186 -13.73 3.89 3.20
N ILE A 187 -12.92 4.10 4.23
CA ILE A 187 -13.38 4.26 5.60
C ILE A 187 -14.30 5.49 5.69
N GLY A 188 -13.84 6.62 5.14
CA GLY A 188 -14.65 7.82 5.01
C GLY A 188 -15.89 7.63 4.12
N ALA A 189 -15.71 6.99 2.95
CA ALA A 189 -16.79 6.70 2.01
C ALA A 189 -17.87 5.78 2.61
N THR A 190 -17.49 4.80 3.41
CA THR A 190 -18.43 3.94 4.13
C THR A 190 -19.27 4.76 5.10
N SER A 191 -18.66 5.69 5.83
CA SER A 191 -19.38 6.61 6.72
C SER A 191 -20.36 7.51 5.95
N ALA A 192 -19.97 7.98 4.76
CA ALA A 192 -20.86 8.75 3.87
C ALA A 192 -22.05 7.91 3.38
N ALA A 193 -21.80 6.69 2.92
CA ALA A 193 -22.83 5.77 2.44
C ALA A 193 -23.85 5.44 3.55
N GLU A 194 -23.40 5.19 4.76
CA GLU A 194 -24.27 4.93 5.91
C GLU A 194 -25.18 6.14 6.24
N ARG A 195 -24.61 7.35 6.25
CA ARG A 195 -25.40 8.59 6.47
C ARG A 195 -26.46 8.82 5.39
N LEU A 196 -26.19 8.38 4.17
CA LEU A 196 -27.10 8.51 3.02
C LEU A 196 -28.01 7.29 2.83
N GLU A 197 -28.00 6.35 3.79
CA GLU A 197 -28.77 5.09 3.74
C GLU A 197 -28.44 4.24 2.47
N ARG A 198 -27.16 4.29 2.03
CA ARG A 198 -26.65 3.60 0.84
C ARG A 198 -25.60 2.53 1.22
N SER A 199 -25.87 1.77 2.29
CA SER A 199 -25.01 0.63 2.70
C SER A 199 -25.04 -0.53 1.69
N ASP A 200 -25.71 -0.37 0.58
CA ASP A 200 -25.70 -1.27 -0.57
C ASP A 200 -24.49 -1.09 -1.49
N ILE A 201 -23.77 0.03 -1.40
CA ILE A 201 -22.60 0.34 -2.25
C ILE A 201 -21.41 -0.50 -1.81
N LEU A 202 -20.79 -1.23 -2.76
CA LEU A 202 -19.58 -2.01 -2.49
C LEU A 202 -18.35 -1.09 -2.47
N MET A 203 -17.44 -1.33 -1.52
CA MET A 203 -16.24 -0.52 -1.36
C MET A 203 -14.99 -1.36 -1.41
N GLY A 204 -13.94 -0.86 -2.09
CA GLY A 204 -12.65 -1.51 -2.15
C GLY A 204 -11.51 -0.51 -2.25
N ALA A 205 -10.35 -0.85 -1.69
CA ALA A 205 -9.15 -0.03 -1.74
C ALA A 205 -7.87 -0.84 -1.57
N VAL A 206 -6.75 -0.15 -1.68
CA VAL A 206 -5.43 -0.65 -1.33
C VAL A 206 -5.13 -0.25 0.12
N ASP A 207 -4.40 -1.04 0.80
CA ASP A 207 -3.58 -1.02 2.01
C ASP A 207 -3.93 -2.16 2.96
N GLY A 208 -5.20 -2.42 3.29
CA GLY A 208 -5.60 -3.48 4.21
C GLY A 208 -5.30 -3.13 5.66
N SER A 209 -5.61 -1.89 6.06
CA SER A 209 -5.44 -1.44 7.43
C SER A 209 -6.36 -2.16 8.41
N LYS A 210 -5.96 -2.23 9.67
CA LYS A 210 -6.74 -2.83 10.76
C LYS A 210 -8.16 -2.29 10.81
N THR A 211 -8.34 -0.97 10.74
CA THR A 211 -9.66 -0.32 10.78
C THR A 211 -10.54 -0.76 9.61
N ALA A 212 -9.99 -0.82 8.40
CA ALA A 212 -10.73 -1.27 7.23
C ALA A 212 -11.12 -2.77 7.34
N MET A 213 -10.21 -3.60 7.85
CA MET A 213 -10.52 -5.02 8.13
C MET A 213 -11.58 -5.19 9.21
N GLU A 214 -11.56 -4.38 10.28
CA GLU A 214 -12.60 -4.39 11.31
C GLU A 214 -13.96 -4.04 10.72
N MET A 215 -14.03 -2.99 9.91
CA MET A 215 -15.26 -2.62 9.22
C MET A 215 -15.76 -3.71 8.27
N MET A 216 -14.86 -4.40 7.56
CA MET A 216 -15.19 -5.56 6.71
C MET A 216 -15.77 -6.72 7.55
N LYS A 217 -15.16 -7.07 8.68
CA LYS A 217 -15.63 -8.11 9.61
C LYS A 217 -16.99 -7.77 10.20
N ASP A 218 -17.26 -6.49 10.45
CA ASP A 218 -18.56 -6.01 10.93
C ASP A 218 -19.65 -6.01 9.85
N GLY A 219 -19.32 -6.45 8.63
CA GLY A 219 -20.25 -6.52 7.49
C GLY A 219 -20.64 -5.15 6.93
N ARG A 220 -19.80 -4.14 7.12
CA ARG A 220 -19.98 -2.82 6.51
C ARG A 220 -19.55 -2.88 5.04
N CYS A 221 -19.87 -1.90 4.28
CA CYS A 221 -19.74 -1.83 2.80
C CYS A 221 -18.41 -2.32 2.18
N ILE A 222 -17.37 -2.54 2.96
CA ILE A 222 -16.03 -2.90 2.47
C ILE A 222 -15.98 -4.39 2.11
N VAL A 223 -15.64 -4.70 0.85
CA VAL A 223 -15.64 -6.07 0.31
C VAL A 223 -14.32 -6.46 -0.35
N ALA A 224 -13.41 -5.51 -0.61
CA ALA A 224 -12.14 -5.76 -1.30
C ALA A 224 -11.04 -4.86 -0.73
N LEU A 225 -10.03 -5.46 -0.11
CA LEU A 225 -8.83 -4.78 0.36
C LEU A 225 -7.60 -5.47 -0.23
N ALA A 226 -6.85 -4.77 -1.09
CA ALA A 226 -5.56 -5.28 -1.53
C ALA A 226 -4.51 -4.97 -0.47
N TRP A 227 -4.06 -6.00 0.23
CA TRP A 227 -3.16 -5.88 1.37
C TRP A 227 -1.75 -5.47 0.95
N ASN A 228 -1.38 -4.26 1.31
CA ASN A 228 -0.04 -3.68 1.21
C ASN A 228 0.61 -3.75 2.59
N SER A 229 1.08 -4.93 2.98
CA SER A 229 1.55 -5.18 4.35
C SER A 229 2.96 -4.64 4.61
N PRO A 230 3.13 -3.60 5.43
CA PRO A 230 4.44 -3.16 5.88
C PRO A 230 5.19 -4.25 6.67
N GLN A 231 4.44 -5.12 7.37
CA GLN A 231 4.99 -6.24 8.14
C GLN A 231 5.63 -7.28 7.20
N GLU A 232 4.96 -7.67 6.12
CA GLU A 232 5.50 -8.63 5.13
C GLU A 232 6.72 -8.06 4.41
N VAL A 233 6.69 -6.79 4.02
CA VAL A 233 7.84 -6.09 3.43
C VAL A 233 9.01 -6.07 4.42
N GLY A 234 8.77 -5.68 5.67
CA GLY A 234 9.78 -5.65 6.73
C GLY A 234 10.35 -7.03 7.03
N HIS A 235 9.49 -8.05 7.14
CA HIS A 235 9.90 -9.43 7.37
C HIS A 235 10.79 -9.95 6.23
N ALA A 236 10.40 -9.72 4.98
CA ALA A 236 11.18 -10.16 3.83
C ALA A 236 12.54 -9.43 3.75
N ALA A 237 12.57 -8.13 4.03
CA ALA A 237 13.81 -7.34 4.04
C ALA A 237 14.77 -7.79 5.14
N VAL A 238 14.29 -8.00 6.37
CA VAL A 238 15.12 -8.48 7.49
C VAL A 238 15.63 -9.90 7.22
N SER A 239 14.75 -10.82 6.81
CA SER A 239 15.15 -12.20 6.50
C SER A 239 16.20 -12.25 5.39
N GLY A 240 16.01 -11.46 4.32
CA GLY A 240 16.98 -11.33 3.24
C GLY A 240 18.32 -10.74 3.70
N THR A 241 18.29 -9.76 4.60
CA THR A 241 19.49 -9.14 5.19
C THR A 241 20.26 -10.13 6.07
N ILE A 242 19.56 -10.86 6.94
CA ILE A 242 20.17 -11.88 7.81
C ILE A 242 20.79 -13.00 6.97
N GLY A 243 20.08 -13.51 5.96
CA GLY A 243 20.61 -14.51 5.04
C GLY A 243 21.85 -14.04 4.29
N LEU A 244 21.90 -12.75 3.91
CA LEU A 244 23.08 -12.14 3.29
C LEU A 244 24.27 -12.12 4.26
N LEU A 245 24.07 -11.65 5.49
CA LEU A 245 25.13 -11.54 6.51
C LEU A 245 25.67 -12.92 6.91
N ASN A 246 24.82 -13.93 6.92
CA ASN A 246 25.21 -15.32 7.16
C ASN A 246 25.88 -16.00 5.95
N GLY A 247 25.93 -15.34 4.79
CA GLY A 247 26.46 -15.93 3.55
C GLY A 247 25.57 -17.02 2.95
N GLU A 248 24.28 -17.07 3.35
CA GLU A 248 23.31 -18.10 2.92
C GLU A 248 22.62 -17.74 1.61
N ALA A 249 22.43 -16.44 1.36
CA ALA A 249 21.75 -15.95 0.15
C ALA A 249 22.28 -14.57 -0.26
N THR A 250 22.17 -14.30 -1.58
CA THR A 250 22.25 -12.94 -2.15
C THR A 250 20.90 -12.62 -2.79
N PRO A 251 20.45 -11.37 -2.77
CA PRO A 251 19.24 -10.98 -3.49
C PRO A 251 19.32 -11.39 -4.96
N GLN A 252 18.27 -12.05 -5.44
CA GLN A 252 18.19 -12.51 -6.83
C GLN A 252 17.95 -11.37 -7.82
N SER A 253 17.46 -10.25 -7.33
CA SER A 253 17.11 -9.05 -8.09
C SER A 253 17.39 -7.81 -7.25
N ARG A 254 17.67 -6.67 -7.91
CA ARG A 254 17.76 -5.36 -7.25
C ARG A 254 16.42 -4.91 -6.68
N THR A 255 15.31 -5.39 -7.24
CA THR A 255 13.96 -5.16 -6.74
C THR A 255 13.30 -6.49 -6.42
N MET A 256 12.85 -6.65 -5.20
CA MET A 256 12.12 -7.81 -4.69
C MET A 256 10.67 -7.39 -4.50
N ILE A 257 9.79 -7.94 -5.34
CA ILE A 257 8.36 -7.65 -5.27
C ILE A 257 7.70 -8.57 -4.25
N ILE A 258 7.12 -7.96 -3.22
CA ILE A 258 6.24 -8.64 -2.27
C ILE A 258 4.84 -8.58 -2.85
N LYS A 259 4.26 -9.74 -3.11
CA LYS A 259 2.93 -9.82 -3.73
C LYS A 259 1.85 -9.34 -2.78
N GLY A 260 0.97 -8.50 -3.30
CA GLY A 260 -0.27 -8.14 -2.62
C GLY A 260 -1.19 -9.36 -2.46
N VAL A 261 -2.00 -9.33 -1.42
CA VAL A 261 -3.05 -10.34 -1.17
C VAL A 261 -4.39 -9.64 -1.22
N MET A 262 -5.38 -10.24 -1.92
CA MET A 262 -6.75 -9.77 -1.87
C MET A 262 -7.42 -10.28 -0.60
N ILE A 263 -7.85 -9.36 0.26
CA ILE A 263 -8.64 -9.63 1.46
C ILE A 263 -10.11 -9.34 1.14
N THR A 264 -10.93 -10.31 1.46
CA THR A 264 -12.39 -10.27 1.28
C THR A 264 -13.07 -10.68 2.58
N PRO A 265 -14.39 -10.52 2.73
CA PRO A 265 -15.10 -10.99 3.92
C PRO A 265 -14.91 -12.49 4.24
N GLU A 266 -14.58 -13.31 3.22
CA GLU A 266 -14.39 -14.76 3.38
C GLU A 266 -13.04 -15.13 4.02
N ASN A 267 -12.03 -14.25 3.89
CA ASN A 267 -10.67 -14.57 4.35
C ASN A 267 -10.08 -13.55 5.33
N VAL A 268 -10.77 -12.46 5.65
CA VAL A 268 -10.27 -11.38 6.50
C VAL A 268 -9.78 -11.86 7.89
N ASP A 269 -10.40 -12.89 8.46
CA ASP A 269 -9.98 -13.47 9.74
C ASP A 269 -8.58 -14.09 9.71
N GLN A 270 -8.04 -14.41 8.53
CA GLN A 270 -6.70 -14.97 8.38
C GLN A 270 -5.60 -13.89 8.43
N TYR A 271 -5.96 -12.64 8.15
CA TYR A 271 -5.03 -11.50 8.03
C TYR A 271 -5.22 -10.46 9.13
N TYR A 272 -6.38 -10.47 9.79
CA TYR A 272 -6.68 -9.53 10.85
C TYR A 272 -5.89 -9.85 12.13
N ASP A 273 -5.06 -8.90 12.56
CA ASP A 273 -4.35 -8.93 13.83
C ASP A 273 -4.86 -7.78 14.72
N PRO A 274 -5.52 -8.09 15.87
CA PRO A 274 -6.01 -7.07 16.79
C PRO A 274 -4.89 -6.24 17.44
N ASP A 275 -3.66 -6.77 17.46
CA ASP A 275 -2.50 -6.10 18.05
C ASP A 275 -1.67 -5.33 17.01
N SER A 276 -2.05 -5.42 15.71
CA SER A 276 -1.39 -4.64 14.64
C SER A 276 -1.52 -3.14 14.88
N ALA A 277 -0.44 -2.41 14.61
CA ALA A 277 -0.43 -0.95 14.62
C ALA A 277 -0.93 -0.34 13.29
N PHE A 278 -1.08 -1.18 12.24
CA PHE A 278 -1.47 -0.77 10.89
C PHE A 278 -2.82 -1.36 10.52
#